data_44285b6aa8776b8b52701fe304c50c4c
#
_entry.id   44285b6aa8776b8b52701fe304c50c4c
#
_cell.length_a   1.000
_cell.length_b   1.000
_cell.length_c   1.000
_cell.angle_alpha   90.00
_cell.angle_beta   90.00
_cell.angle_gamma   90.00
#
_symmetry.space_group_name_H-M   'P 1'
#
loop_
_entity.id
_entity.type
_entity.pdbx_description
1 polymer ?
#
loop_
_entity_poly.entity_id
_entity_poly.type
_entity_poly.pdbx_seq_one_letter_code
_entity_poly.pdbx_strand_id
1 'polypeptide(L)'
;MRLNTRYTFLLWALLVPVITLWADDYPTVNPVVTFTNSEGETSTDLAYTGSAPVKASCVANPENTTGWDGYYEWRIYHDTEETPYIIRYEQDTELEFTQSGTHRIVLYAKFTKDGEVQEFLTDDSPVTVTISESQLQMPNAFSPNGDGINDIYKAKSGYQ
;
A
#
# COMPACT_ATOMS: atom_id res chain seq x y z
N MET A 1 61.17 -27.00 -61.79
CA MET A 1 61.35 -26.01 -60.75
C MET A 1 59.98 -25.73 -60.18
N ARG A 2 59.63 -26.33 -59.01
CA ARG A 2 58.27 -26.19 -58.41
C ARG A 2 58.38 -25.31 -57.17
N LEU A 3 57.73 -24.13 -57.20
CA LEU A 3 57.63 -23.24 -56.07
C LEU A 3 56.45 -23.70 -55.17
N ASN A 4 56.76 -24.14 -53.96
CA ASN A 4 55.73 -24.40 -52.93
C ASN A 4 55.49 -23.12 -52.18
N THR A 5 54.35 -22.46 -52.38
CA THR A 5 53.91 -21.35 -51.63
C THR A 5 53.09 -21.88 -50.44
N ARG A 6 53.66 -21.82 -49.20
CA ARG A 6 52.96 -22.13 -47.98
C ARG A 6 52.19 -20.87 -47.52
N TYR A 7 50.87 -20.93 -47.58
CA TYR A 7 50.01 -19.90 -46.97
C TYR A 7 49.96 -20.15 -45.50
N THR A 8 50.61 -19.28 -44.76
CA THR A 8 50.41 -19.16 -43.25
C THR A 8 49.17 -18.35 -42.98
N PHE A 9 48.07 -19.02 -42.60
CA PHE A 9 46.89 -18.33 -42.06
C PHE A 9 47.19 -17.86 -40.62
N LEU A 10 47.41 -16.56 -40.46
CA LEU A 10 47.43 -15.89 -39.15
C LEU A 10 45.99 -15.73 -38.66
N LEU A 11 45.58 -16.62 -37.75
CA LEU A 11 44.30 -16.52 -37.05
C LEU A 11 44.38 -15.38 -36.03
N TRP A 12 43.91 -14.19 -36.37
CA TRP A 12 43.70 -13.11 -35.42
C TRP A 12 42.48 -13.46 -34.59
N ALA A 13 42.66 -14.00 -33.40
CA ALA A 13 41.61 -14.12 -32.38
C ALA A 13 41.26 -12.71 -31.91
N LEU A 14 40.14 -12.19 -32.38
CA LEU A 14 39.55 -10.95 -31.92
C LEU A 14 39.06 -11.19 -30.47
N LEU A 15 39.87 -10.78 -29.51
CA LEU A 15 39.47 -10.78 -28.09
C LEU A 15 38.46 -9.64 -27.91
N VAL A 16 37.17 -9.97 -28.08
CA VAL A 16 36.08 -9.03 -27.75
C VAL A 16 35.99 -8.99 -26.22
N PRO A 17 36.28 -7.86 -25.58
CA PRO A 17 36.03 -7.76 -24.15
C PRO A 17 34.53 -7.95 -23.91
N VAL A 18 34.18 -8.98 -23.18
CA VAL A 18 32.82 -9.13 -22.62
C VAL A 18 32.67 -8.05 -21.55
N ILE A 19 32.09 -6.93 -21.95
CA ILE A 19 31.65 -5.92 -20.99
C ILE A 19 30.41 -6.52 -20.32
N THR A 20 30.58 -7.08 -19.15
CA THR A 20 29.44 -7.39 -18.26
C THR A 20 28.86 -6.06 -17.82
N LEU A 21 27.78 -5.63 -18.47
CA LEU A 21 26.91 -4.59 -17.95
C LEU A 21 26.30 -5.15 -16.65
N TRP A 22 26.83 -4.72 -15.54
CA TRP A 22 26.10 -4.84 -14.27
C TRP A 22 24.94 -3.88 -14.40
N ALA A 23 23.73 -4.41 -14.52
CA ALA A 23 22.55 -3.62 -14.29
C ALA A 23 22.59 -3.26 -12.79
N ASP A 24 22.77 -1.99 -12.46
CA ASP A 24 22.53 -1.53 -11.09
C ASP A 24 21.03 -1.73 -10.86
N ASP A 25 20.71 -2.69 -10.01
CA ASP A 25 19.34 -2.90 -9.56
C ASP A 25 18.97 -1.73 -8.64
N TYR A 26 18.21 -0.78 -9.16
CA TYR A 26 17.69 0.35 -8.38
C TYR A 26 16.64 -0.14 -7.37
N PRO A 27 16.50 0.56 -6.24
CA PRO A 27 15.43 0.29 -5.29
C PRO A 27 14.06 0.35 -5.94
N THR A 28 13.17 -0.52 -5.50
CA THR A 28 11.75 -0.51 -5.87
C THR A 28 10.91 -0.70 -4.61
N VAL A 29 9.62 -0.35 -4.67
CA VAL A 29 8.65 -0.64 -3.62
C VAL A 29 7.43 -1.32 -4.22
N ASN A 30 6.89 -2.30 -3.50
CA ASN A 30 5.66 -3.00 -3.86
C ASN A 30 4.71 -3.01 -2.65
N PRO A 31 4.08 -1.87 -2.32
CA PRO A 31 3.30 -1.74 -1.10
C PRO A 31 2.06 -2.63 -1.11
N VAL A 32 1.80 -3.23 0.05
CA VAL A 32 0.60 -4.03 0.30
C VAL A 32 -0.09 -3.49 1.54
N VAL A 33 -1.40 -3.27 1.45
CA VAL A 33 -2.24 -2.94 2.59
C VAL A 33 -3.21 -4.11 2.83
N THR A 34 -3.19 -4.65 4.04
CA THR A 34 -4.10 -5.71 4.47
C THR A 34 -5.10 -5.14 5.45
N PHE A 35 -6.37 -5.14 5.08
CA PHE A 35 -7.47 -4.74 5.95
C PHE A 35 -7.95 -5.92 6.78
N THR A 36 -8.31 -5.67 8.04
CA THR A 36 -8.90 -6.66 8.96
C THR A 36 -10.12 -6.04 9.63
N ASN A 37 -11.27 -6.68 9.47
CA ASN A 37 -12.53 -6.26 10.10
C ASN A 37 -12.62 -6.72 11.57
N SER A 38 -13.68 -6.34 12.27
CA SER A 38 -13.92 -6.72 13.67
C SER A 38 -14.13 -8.23 13.89
N GLU A 39 -14.45 -8.99 12.83
CA GLU A 39 -14.63 -10.44 12.85
C GLU A 39 -13.32 -11.20 12.58
N GLY A 40 -12.24 -10.47 12.25
CA GLY A 40 -10.92 -11.03 11.94
C GLY A 40 -10.76 -11.47 10.48
N GLU A 41 -11.71 -11.14 9.61
CA GLU A 41 -11.58 -11.39 8.18
C GLU A 41 -10.63 -10.38 7.55
N THR A 42 -9.83 -10.83 6.60
CA THR A 42 -8.80 -10.01 5.94
C THR A 42 -9.06 -9.84 4.45
N SER A 43 -8.69 -8.67 3.91
CA SER A 43 -8.68 -8.37 2.47
C SER A 43 -7.44 -7.55 2.12
N THR A 44 -6.94 -7.76 0.91
CA THR A 44 -5.86 -6.96 0.29
C THR A 44 -6.35 -6.21 -0.95
N ASP A 45 -7.65 -6.04 -1.10
CA ASP A 45 -8.22 -5.29 -2.21
C ASP A 45 -7.81 -3.81 -2.15
N LEU A 46 -7.54 -3.21 -3.32
CA LEU A 46 -7.17 -1.79 -3.41
C LEU A 46 -8.32 -0.85 -2.99
N ALA A 47 -9.54 -1.35 -2.99
CA ALA A 47 -10.72 -0.64 -2.50
C ALA A 47 -11.50 -1.55 -1.56
N TYR A 48 -11.43 -1.27 -0.27
CA TYR A 48 -12.10 -2.02 0.78
C TYR A 48 -13.27 -1.22 1.34
N THR A 49 -14.38 -1.88 1.66
CA THR A 49 -15.53 -1.27 2.34
C THR A 49 -15.92 -2.13 3.54
N GLY A 50 -16.10 -1.49 4.69
CA GLY A 50 -16.46 -2.18 5.92
C GLY A 50 -17.06 -1.25 6.97
N SER A 51 -17.40 -1.84 8.12
CA SER A 51 -17.89 -1.11 9.30
C SER A 51 -16.74 -0.88 10.27
N ALA A 52 -16.74 0.26 10.95
CA ALA A 52 -15.76 0.57 11.99
C ALA A 52 -15.83 -0.43 13.17
N PRO A 53 -14.70 -0.78 13.81
CA PRO A 53 -13.34 -0.43 13.44
C PRO A 53 -12.76 -1.35 12.35
N VAL A 54 -11.96 -0.79 11.44
CA VAL A 54 -11.17 -1.55 10.46
C VAL A 54 -9.69 -1.30 10.73
N LYS A 55 -8.93 -2.37 10.91
CA LYS A 55 -7.47 -2.28 11.01
C LYS A 55 -6.82 -2.43 9.63
N ALA A 56 -5.75 -1.71 9.40
CA ALA A 56 -4.94 -1.83 8.19
C ALA A 56 -3.48 -2.02 8.56
N SER A 57 -2.89 -3.11 8.07
CA SER A 57 -1.45 -3.34 8.09
C SER A 57 -0.87 -2.90 6.77
N CYS A 58 -0.01 -1.89 6.80
CA CYS A 58 0.63 -1.28 5.64
C CYS A 58 2.09 -1.73 5.60
N VAL A 59 2.49 -2.41 4.53
CA VAL A 59 3.84 -2.96 4.34
C VAL A 59 4.41 -2.44 3.03
N ALA A 60 5.57 -1.77 3.05
CA ALA A 60 6.15 -1.13 1.88
C ALA A 60 6.83 -2.10 0.91
N ASN A 61 7.30 -3.26 1.37
CA ASN A 61 8.02 -4.28 0.58
C ASN A 61 9.10 -3.69 -0.34
N PRO A 62 10.11 -3.01 0.20
CA PRO A 62 11.20 -2.49 -0.62
C PRO A 62 12.11 -3.62 -1.11
N GLU A 63 12.55 -3.54 -2.38
CA GLU A 63 13.51 -4.46 -3.00
C GLU A 63 14.74 -3.69 -3.47
N ASN A 64 15.88 -4.40 -3.64
CA ASN A 64 17.15 -3.87 -4.16
C ASN A 64 17.71 -2.67 -3.36
N THR A 65 17.48 -2.65 -2.04
CA THR A 65 17.86 -1.53 -1.16
C THR A 65 19.25 -1.62 -0.56
N THR A 66 20.06 -2.61 -0.95
CA THR A 66 21.39 -2.81 -0.38
C THR A 66 22.29 -1.59 -0.63
N GLY A 67 22.73 -0.93 0.45
CA GLY A 67 23.56 0.27 0.39
C GLY A 67 22.80 1.56 0.11
N TRP A 68 21.48 1.54 0.10
CA TRP A 68 20.63 2.71 0.01
C TRP A 68 20.04 3.07 1.38
N ASP A 69 19.95 4.35 1.67
CA ASP A 69 19.25 4.88 2.84
C ASP A 69 17.77 5.10 2.44
N GLY A 70 16.85 4.39 3.10
CA GLY A 70 15.42 4.44 2.82
C GLY A 70 14.68 5.37 3.77
N TYR A 71 13.75 6.17 3.23
CA TYR A 71 12.82 7.02 3.94
C TYR A 71 11.41 6.74 3.47
N TYR A 72 10.45 6.67 4.38
CA TYR A 72 9.07 6.29 4.09
C TYR A 72 8.10 7.27 4.73
N GLU A 73 6.99 7.57 4.03
CA GLU A 73 5.83 8.28 4.57
C GLU A 73 4.55 7.61 4.10
N TRP A 74 3.80 7.04 5.02
CA TRP A 74 2.42 6.64 4.79
C TRP A 74 1.54 7.84 5.09
N ARG A 75 0.88 8.38 4.07
CA ARG A 75 0.00 9.55 4.13
C ARG A 75 -1.44 9.10 4.00
N ILE A 76 -2.27 9.45 4.98
CA ILE A 76 -3.68 9.08 5.01
C ILE A 76 -4.51 10.34 4.88
N TYR A 77 -5.39 10.35 3.88
CA TYR A 77 -6.30 11.45 3.55
C TYR A 77 -7.73 11.03 3.83
N HIS A 78 -8.59 11.97 4.19
CA HIS A 78 -10.01 11.73 4.40
C HIS A 78 -10.81 12.34 3.25
N ASP A 79 -11.69 11.56 2.64
CA ASP A 79 -12.52 11.93 1.50
C ASP A 79 -11.71 12.63 0.37
N THR A 80 -12.04 13.88 0.04
CA THR A 80 -11.41 14.68 -1.01
C THR A 80 -10.36 15.65 -0.49
N GLU A 81 -10.00 15.56 0.79
CA GLU A 81 -9.00 16.45 1.37
C GLU A 81 -7.62 16.23 0.71
N GLU A 82 -6.92 17.35 0.48
CA GLU A 82 -5.57 17.35 -0.09
C GLU A 82 -4.48 17.27 0.97
N THR A 83 -4.84 17.53 2.24
CA THR A 83 -3.91 17.45 3.37
C THR A 83 -4.10 16.14 4.11
N PRO A 84 -3.04 15.36 4.33
CA PRO A 84 -3.15 14.13 5.11
C PRO A 84 -3.45 14.46 6.58
N TYR A 85 -4.40 13.75 7.18
CA TYR A 85 -4.71 13.89 8.60
C TYR A 85 -3.88 12.96 9.50
N ILE A 86 -3.27 11.90 8.91
CA ILE A 86 -2.28 11.04 9.55
C ILE A 86 -1.07 10.90 8.63
N ILE A 87 0.14 10.96 9.22
CA ILE A 87 1.39 10.58 8.58
C ILE A 87 2.12 9.60 9.48
N ARG A 88 2.69 8.53 8.89
CA ARG A 88 3.55 7.56 9.56
C ARG A 88 4.87 7.46 8.79
N TYR A 89 5.98 7.40 9.50
CA TYR A 89 7.33 7.45 8.91
C TYR A 89 8.06 6.11 8.94
N GLU A 90 7.41 5.08 9.45
CA GLU A 90 7.95 3.72 9.47
C GLU A 90 7.82 3.06 8.09
N GLN A 91 8.72 2.12 7.78
CA GLN A 91 8.62 1.30 6.57
C GLN A 91 7.29 0.53 6.56
N ASP A 92 6.96 -0.09 7.69
CA ASP A 92 5.73 -0.85 7.88
C ASP A 92 4.99 -0.26 9.08
N THR A 93 3.67 -0.08 8.96
CA THR A 93 2.86 0.55 9.99
C THR A 93 1.46 -0.06 10.10
N GLU A 94 0.85 0.11 11.26
CA GLU A 94 -0.53 -0.27 11.49
C GLU A 94 -1.40 0.97 11.71
N LEU A 95 -2.61 0.92 11.16
CA LEU A 95 -3.61 1.97 11.24
C LEU A 95 -4.93 1.37 11.71
N GLU A 96 -5.77 2.20 12.32
CA GLU A 96 -7.14 1.83 12.67
C GLU A 96 -8.09 2.92 12.19
N PHE A 97 -9.10 2.53 11.42
CA PHE A 97 -10.13 3.41 10.89
C PHE A 97 -11.40 3.26 11.69
N THR A 98 -11.78 4.34 12.40
CA THR A 98 -12.98 4.40 13.25
C THR A 98 -13.95 5.46 12.78
N GLN A 99 -13.52 6.39 11.93
CA GLN A 99 -14.33 7.47 11.39
C GLN A 99 -14.96 7.04 10.07
N SER A 100 -16.27 7.31 9.90
CA SER A 100 -16.95 7.09 8.62
C SER A 100 -16.42 7.99 7.51
N GLY A 101 -16.59 7.56 6.27
CA GLY A 101 -16.09 8.22 5.08
C GLY A 101 -15.09 7.36 4.32
N THR A 102 -14.53 7.92 3.26
CA THR A 102 -13.50 7.25 2.45
C THR A 102 -12.13 7.78 2.82
N HIS A 103 -11.22 6.87 3.18
CA HIS A 103 -9.84 7.21 3.47
C HIS A 103 -8.93 6.69 2.36
N ARG A 104 -8.01 7.53 1.90
CA ARG A 104 -6.99 7.21 0.90
C ARG A 104 -5.65 7.01 1.58
N ILE A 105 -4.99 5.89 1.31
CA ILE A 105 -3.68 5.53 1.84
C ILE A 105 -2.68 5.63 0.69
N VAL A 106 -1.67 6.48 0.85
CA VAL A 106 -0.62 6.75 -0.13
C VAL A 106 0.73 6.51 0.51
N LEU A 107 1.61 5.77 -0.17
CA LEU A 107 3.00 5.64 0.22
C LEU A 107 3.86 6.60 -0.61
N TYR A 108 4.66 7.42 0.08
CA TYR A 108 5.85 8.04 -0.47
C TYR A 108 7.08 7.33 0.09
N ALA A 109 7.97 6.90 -0.79
CA ALA A 109 9.25 6.33 -0.41
C ALA A 109 10.39 7.00 -1.17
N LYS A 110 11.52 7.21 -0.48
CA LYS A 110 12.71 7.83 -1.03
C LYS A 110 13.94 7.04 -0.63
N PHE A 111 14.79 6.73 -1.60
CA PHE A 111 16.05 6.05 -1.39
C PHE A 111 17.21 6.94 -1.86
N THR A 112 18.27 7.00 -1.05
CA THR A 112 19.45 7.80 -1.36
C THR A 112 20.72 6.97 -1.22
N LYS A 113 21.64 7.13 -2.21
CA LYS A 113 22.95 6.47 -2.21
C LYS A 113 23.93 7.33 -2.98
N ASP A 114 25.04 7.70 -2.39
CA ASP A 114 26.15 8.43 -3.03
C ASP A 114 25.73 9.68 -3.82
N GLY A 115 24.63 10.34 -3.41
CA GLY A 115 24.06 11.50 -4.08
C GLY A 115 23.00 11.17 -5.14
N GLU A 116 22.77 9.91 -5.47
CA GLU A 116 21.64 9.45 -6.25
C GLU A 116 20.37 9.41 -5.40
N VAL A 117 19.23 9.67 -6.04
CA VAL A 117 17.92 9.68 -5.39
C VAL A 117 16.91 8.94 -6.25
N GLN A 118 16.16 8.02 -5.62
CA GLN A 118 15.01 7.35 -6.21
C GLN A 118 13.78 7.65 -5.35
N GLU A 119 12.69 8.10 -5.99
CA GLU A 119 11.45 8.47 -5.30
C GLU A 119 10.27 7.71 -5.89
N PHE A 120 9.36 7.29 -5.02
CA PHE A 120 8.15 6.56 -5.36
C PHE A 120 6.96 7.21 -4.65
N LEU A 121 5.87 7.37 -5.39
CA LEU A 121 4.61 7.89 -4.86
C LEU A 121 3.45 7.10 -5.47
N THR A 122 2.59 6.56 -4.62
CA THR A 122 1.44 5.72 -5.06
C THR A 122 0.14 6.53 -5.22
N ASP A 123 0.23 7.85 -5.37
CA ASP A 123 -0.94 8.74 -5.47
C ASP A 123 -1.80 8.51 -6.72
N ASP A 124 -1.21 8.02 -7.81
CA ASP A 124 -1.94 7.67 -9.04
C ASP A 124 -2.86 6.43 -8.87
N SER A 125 -2.60 5.60 -7.89
CA SER A 125 -3.36 4.39 -7.57
C SER A 125 -3.41 4.16 -6.06
N PRO A 126 -4.07 5.04 -5.30
CA PRO A 126 -4.11 4.95 -3.86
C PRO A 126 -4.95 3.75 -3.42
N VAL A 127 -4.57 3.14 -2.30
CA VAL A 127 -5.44 2.17 -1.63
C VAL A 127 -6.51 2.93 -0.88
N THR A 128 -7.76 2.50 -0.99
CA THR A 128 -8.89 3.18 -0.34
C THR A 128 -9.61 2.26 0.65
N VAL A 129 -10.06 2.82 1.77
CA VAL A 129 -10.95 2.16 2.72
C VAL A 129 -12.16 3.05 2.96
N THR A 130 -13.36 2.53 2.69
CA THR A 130 -14.62 3.22 2.96
C THR A 130 -15.25 2.64 4.21
N ILE A 131 -15.38 3.46 5.24
CA ILE A 131 -16.03 3.11 6.49
C ILE A 131 -17.48 3.57 6.42
N SER A 132 -18.39 2.61 6.50
CA SER A 132 -19.83 2.88 6.49
C SER A 132 -20.26 3.61 7.77
N GLU A 133 -21.19 4.54 7.63
CA GLU A 133 -21.84 5.15 8.79
C GLU A 133 -22.65 4.10 9.57
N SER A 134 -22.49 4.09 10.89
CA SER A 134 -23.37 3.28 11.73
C SER A 134 -24.74 3.95 11.83
N GLN A 135 -25.75 3.34 11.21
CA GLN A 135 -27.11 3.82 11.30
C GLN A 135 -27.79 3.24 12.56
N LEU A 136 -28.00 4.09 13.55
CA LEU A 136 -28.88 3.76 14.67
C LEU A 136 -30.33 3.99 14.24
N GLN A 137 -31.05 2.92 13.87
CA GLN A 137 -32.48 3.03 13.63
C GLN A 137 -33.22 3.07 14.97
N MET A 138 -33.78 4.23 15.27
CA MET A 138 -34.69 4.38 16.44
C MET A 138 -36.08 3.84 16.05
N PRO A 139 -36.74 3.08 16.91
CA PRO A 139 -38.11 2.68 16.69
C PRO A 139 -39.04 3.93 16.70
N ASN A 140 -39.95 3.99 15.72
CA ASN A 140 -40.84 5.14 15.52
C ASN A 140 -41.92 5.30 16.60
N ALA A 141 -42.05 4.34 17.50
CA ALA A 141 -43.03 4.38 18.56
C ALA A 141 -42.44 3.91 19.89
N PHE A 142 -42.44 4.79 20.85
CA PHE A 142 -42.16 4.51 22.23
C PHE A 142 -43.36 5.02 23.05
N SER A 143 -44.08 4.12 23.70
CA SER A 143 -45.28 4.42 24.42
C SER A 143 -45.23 3.72 25.80
N PRO A 144 -44.64 4.39 26.81
CA PRO A 144 -44.49 3.80 28.15
C PRO A 144 -45.82 3.88 28.92
N ASN A 145 -46.82 3.10 28.48
CA ASN A 145 -48.13 3.05 29.12
C ASN A 145 -48.34 1.78 29.97
N GLY A 146 -47.35 0.89 30.06
CA GLY A 146 -47.40 -0.32 30.88
C GLY A 146 -48.21 -1.47 30.30
N ASP A 147 -48.57 -1.41 29.00
CA ASP A 147 -49.34 -2.47 28.34
C ASP A 147 -48.46 -3.60 27.77
N GLY A 148 -47.14 -3.51 27.96
CA GLY A 148 -46.15 -4.46 27.44
C GLY A 148 -45.81 -4.29 25.95
N ILE A 149 -46.40 -3.31 25.27
CA ILE A 149 -46.14 -3.00 23.86
C ILE A 149 -45.36 -1.70 23.78
N ASN A 150 -44.10 -1.79 23.25
CA ASN A 150 -43.19 -0.64 23.13
C ASN A 150 -42.88 0.11 24.44
N ASP A 151 -43.01 -0.54 25.60
CA ASP A 151 -42.67 0.03 26.89
C ASP A 151 -41.16 0.18 27.15
N ILE A 152 -40.34 -0.54 26.37
CA ILE A 152 -38.88 -0.54 26.49
C ILE A 152 -38.28 -0.02 25.17
N TYR A 153 -37.55 1.06 25.29
CA TYR A 153 -36.73 1.55 24.18
C TYR A 153 -35.58 0.57 23.86
N LYS A 154 -35.57 0.04 22.64
CA LYS A 154 -34.47 -0.77 22.12
C LYS A 154 -33.95 -0.16 20.86
N ALA A 155 -32.71 0.27 20.86
CA ALA A 155 -32.03 0.63 19.63
C ALA A 155 -31.87 -0.62 18.73
N LYS A 156 -32.31 -0.53 17.47
CA LYS A 156 -31.96 -1.55 16.47
C LYS A 156 -30.60 -1.20 15.89
N SER A 157 -29.61 -2.02 16.16
CA SER A 157 -28.36 -1.97 15.40
C SER A 157 -28.64 -2.52 13.99
N GLY A 158 -28.52 -1.68 13.00
CA GLY A 158 -28.66 -2.08 11.60
C GLY A 158 -27.38 -2.69 11.08
N TYR A 159 -26.95 -3.81 11.69
CA TYR A 159 -25.89 -4.61 11.08
C TYR A 159 -26.52 -5.88 10.53
N GLN A 160 -26.47 -6.01 9.22
CA GLN A 160 -26.42 -7.26 8.48
C GLN A 160 -25.42 -7.09 7.35
#